data_441890d617aa1105a8c256ea1ef36888
#
_entry.id   441890d617aa1105a8c256ea1ef36888
#
_cell.length_a   1.000
_cell.length_b   1.000
_cell.length_c   1.000
_cell.angle_alpha   90.00
_cell.angle_beta   90.00
_cell.angle_gamma   90.00
#
_symmetry.space_group_name_H-M   'P 1'
#
loop_
_entity.id
_entity.type
_entity.pdbx_description
1 polymer ?
#
loop_
_entity_poly.entity_id
_entity_poly.type
_entity_poly.pdbx_seq_one_letter_code
_entity_poly.pdbx_strand_id
1 'polypeptide(L)'
;APSRYPFVIGALSRNPVVDKYWDSFAIGAALCGIPLVIGENVGGGDNKTEFNPDGSIRALPDLDRRIAVYQRYYDGQGMLIVQVNVNDAYNGVSEYLARKYGDKICIEIKWGQGAKPIGGEGIIRDIEYARFMKSRSYCLRPDPDDPDVQEAFRTGHVEYFKRYTGLTYPSLDTCEEVLSELASKVRELRDQGASSLALKTGSFGMADLALAIRAASELDFEMLTIDGSGGGTGMSPNDVLDTWGVPSLLLHAKAYDYAALRASAGKSVVDLAIGGGLARPSQVFKALALGAPYVKAVCMSRAFMIPAFLGCNIEGALHPERRAAVNGAWDKLPKSVLDI
;
A
#
# COMPACT_ATOMS: atom_id res chain seq x y z
N ALA A 1 13.44 -9.79 9.82
CA ALA A 1 14.89 -9.53 9.67
C ALA A 1 15.21 -8.11 10.18
N PRO A 2 16.39 -7.87 10.78
CA PRO A 2 16.76 -6.55 11.27
C PRO A 2 16.92 -5.55 10.12
N SER A 3 16.45 -4.31 10.31
CA SER A 3 16.70 -3.20 9.38
C SER A 3 17.93 -2.41 9.83
N ARG A 4 18.78 -1.99 8.89
CA ARG A 4 19.95 -1.15 9.20
C ARG A 4 19.58 0.27 9.60
N TYR A 5 18.42 0.73 9.18
CA TYR A 5 17.94 2.09 9.41
C TYR A 5 16.48 2.06 9.86
N PRO A 6 16.03 3.03 10.65
CA PRO A 6 14.66 3.10 11.14
C PRO A 6 13.68 3.63 10.06
N PHE A 7 13.78 3.12 8.86
CA PHE A 7 12.95 3.48 7.72
C PHE A 7 12.27 2.25 7.13
N VAL A 8 11.07 2.48 6.62
CA VAL A 8 10.37 1.57 5.71
C VAL A 8 10.05 2.36 4.45
N ILE A 9 10.47 1.87 3.29
CA ILE A 9 10.01 2.40 2.02
C ILE A 9 8.57 1.93 1.84
N GLY A 10 7.63 2.85 2.11
CA GLY A 10 6.21 2.53 2.13
C GLY A 10 5.67 2.19 0.75
N ALA A 11 4.50 1.57 0.75
CA ALA A 11 3.88 0.92 -0.39
C ALA A 11 4.01 1.69 -1.72
N LEU A 12 4.79 1.14 -2.63
CA LEU A 12 4.94 1.60 -4.00
C LEU A 12 3.98 0.81 -4.89
N SER A 13 2.76 1.34 -5.05
CA SER A 13 1.75 0.75 -5.91
C SER A 13 2.13 0.87 -7.39
N ARG A 14 1.53 0.01 -8.22
CA ARG A 14 1.76 0.02 -9.66
C ARG A 14 1.35 1.37 -10.28
N ASN A 15 2.30 2.05 -10.87
CA ASN A 15 2.12 3.25 -11.69
C ASN A 15 3.34 3.41 -12.63
N PRO A 16 3.25 4.21 -13.71
CA PRO A 16 4.32 4.31 -14.71
C PRO A 16 5.71 4.65 -14.14
N VAL A 17 5.79 5.49 -13.12
CA VAL A 17 7.07 5.86 -12.48
C VAL A 17 7.64 4.68 -11.69
N VAL A 18 6.82 4.03 -10.89
CA VAL A 18 7.26 2.85 -10.11
C VAL A 18 7.62 1.70 -11.05
N ASP A 19 6.84 1.45 -12.09
CA ASP A 19 7.11 0.38 -13.06
C ASP A 19 8.46 0.59 -13.74
N LYS A 20 8.76 1.83 -14.15
CA LYS A 20 10.02 2.20 -14.80
C LYS A 20 11.23 2.08 -13.88
N TYR A 21 11.11 2.49 -12.62
CA TYR A 21 12.23 2.57 -11.67
C TYR A 21 12.21 1.47 -10.59
N TRP A 22 11.35 0.45 -10.74
CA TRP A 22 11.22 -0.60 -9.74
C TRP A 22 12.56 -1.24 -9.37
N ASP A 23 13.35 -1.59 -10.37
CA ASP A 23 14.63 -2.27 -10.15
C ASP A 23 15.58 -1.40 -9.31
N SER A 24 15.59 -0.07 -9.54
CA SER A 24 16.38 0.86 -8.75
C SER A 24 15.91 0.93 -7.29
N PHE A 25 14.60 0.94 -7.04
CA PHE A 25 14.06 0.89 -5.68
C PHE A 25 14.38 -0.42 -4.98
N ALA A 26 14.17 -1.54 -5.66
CA ALA A 26 14.37 -2.86 -5.09
C ALA A 26 15.84 -3.15 -4.79
N ILE A 27 16.74 -2.86 -5.73
CA ILE A 27 18.18 -3.03 -5.55
C ILE A 27 18.70 -2.09 -4.46
N GLY A 28 18.32 -0.80 -4.52
CA GLY A 28 18.73 0.19 -3.52
C GLY A 28 18.28 -0.17 -2.12
N ALA A 29 17.04 -0.59 -1.94
CA ALA A 29 16.51 -1.01 -0.65
C ALA A 29 17.23 -2.26 -0.12
N ALA A 30 17.44 -3.27 -0.96
CA ALA A 30 18.13 -4.50 -0.58
C ALA A 30 19.58 -4.21 -0.14
N LEU A 31 20.35 -3.46 -0.95
CA LEU A 31 21.74 -3.10 -0.63
C LEU A 31 21.85 -2.22 0.62
N CYS A 32 20.89 -1.34 0.86
CA CYS A 32 20.84 -0.52 2.07
C CYS A 32 20.31 -1.26 3.29
N GLY A 33 19.78 -2.47 3.15
CA GLY A 33 19.16 -3.21 4.25
C GLY A 33 17.93 -2.50 4.83
N ILE A 34 17.11 -1.89 3.96
CA ILE A 34 15.89 -1.15 4.33
C ILE A 34 14.66 -1.95 3.88
N PRO A 35 13.63 -2.13 4.73
CA PRO A 35 12.39 -2.74 4.30
C PRO A 35 11.72 -1.96 3.16
N LEU A 36 11.27 -2.69 2.13
CA LEU A 36 10.58 -2.15 0.97
C LEU A 36 9.20 -2.79 0.84
N VAL A 37 8.16 -1.97 0.67
CA VAL A 37 6.80 -2.45 0.50
C VAL A 37 6.37 -2.37 -0.96
N ILE A 38 6.10 -3.52 -1.58
CA ILE A 38 5.36 -3.59 -2.85
C ILE A 38 3.92 -3.22 -2.53
N GLY A 39 3.40 -2.19 -3.18
CA GLY A 39 2.04 -1.69 -2.94
C GLY A 39 0.96 -2.60 -3.52
N GLU A 40 -0.25 -2.29 -3.17
CA GLU A 40 -1.47 -2.98 -3.59
C GLU A 40 -1.73 -2.96 -5.10
N ASN A 41 -2.64 -3.82 -5.56
CA ASN A 41 -3.10 -3.96 -6.95
C ASN A 41 -2.03 -4.48 -7.94
N VAL A 42 -0.95 -5.04 -7.44
CA VAL A 42 0.12 -5.62 -8.28
C VAL A 42 -0.12 -7.09 -8.63
N GLY A 43 -1.14 -7.68 -8.04
CA GLY A 43 -1.56 -9.06 -8.29
C GLY A 43 -2.94 -9.13 -8.94
N GLY A 44 -4.01 -8.95 -8.16
CA GLY A 44 -5.39 -9.06 -8.63
C GLY A 44 -5.74 -8.10 -9.77
N GLY A 45 -5.16 -6.91 -9.79
CA GLY A 45 -5.35 -5.90 -10.84
C GLY A 45 -4.40 -6.02 -12.05
N ASP A 46 -3.53 -7.03 -12.12
CA ASP A 46 -2.64 -7.24 -13.26
C ASP A 46 -3.31 -8.11 -14.32
N ASN A 47 -3.36 -7.62 -15.57
CA ASN A 47 -3.90 -8.35 -16.71
C ASN A 47 -3.04 -9.55 -17.14
N LYS A 48 -1.79 -9.64 -16.64
CA LYS A 48 -0.90 -10.78 -16.85
C LYS A 48 -1.05 -11.89 -15.82
N THR A 49 -1.95 -11.71 -14.82
CA THR A 49 -2.25 -12.75 -13.84
C THR A 49 -2.80 -13.98 -14.51
N GLU A 50 -2.22 -15.12 -14.21
CA GLU A 50 -2.62 -16.41 -14.74
C GLU A 50 -3.37 -17.22 -13.68
N PHE A 51 -4.45 -17.87 -14.10
CA PHE A 51 -5.31 -18.66 -13.23
C PHE A 51 -5.29 -20.14 -13.59
N ASN A 52 -5.48 -20.97 -12.60
CA ASN A 52 -5.81 -22.39 -12.74
C ASN A 52 -7.29 -22.55 -13.14
N PRO A 53 -7.70 -23.76 -13.60
CA PRO A 53 -9.10 -24.03 -13.93
C PRO A 53 -10.07 -23.88 -12.75
N ASP A 54 -9.58 -24.00 -11.51
CA ASP A 54 -10.37 -23.81 -10.27
C ASP A 54 -10.48 -22.35 -9.83
N GLY A 55 -9.93 -21.41 -10.61
CA GLY A 55 -9.94 -19.98 -10.32
C GLY A 55 -8.83 -19.51 -9.37
N SER A 56 -8.01 -20.40 -8.83
CA SER A 56 -6.84 -20.01 -8.02
C SER A 56 -5.74 -19.41 -8.91
N ILE A 57 -4.91 -18.54 -8.32
CA ILE A 57 -3.78 -17.94 -9.04
C ILE A 57 -2.72 -19.00 -9.31
N ARG A 58 -2.33 -19.13 -10.60
CA ARG A 58 -1.22 -19.94 -11.06
C ARG A 58 0.09 -19.17 -11.08
N ALA A 59 0.08 -17.95 -11.62
CA ALA A 59 1.26 -17.09 -11.68
C ALA A 59 0.89 -15.60 -11.64
N LEU A 60 1.80 -14.81 -11.08
CA LEU A 60 1.77 -13.35 -11.02
C LEU A 60 3.08 -12.81 -11.63
N PRO A 61 3.24 -12.83 -12.97
CA PRO A 61 4.55 -12.61 -13.61
C PRO A 61 5.23 -11.29 -13.23
N ASP A 62 4.48 -10.18 -13.15
CA ASP A 62 5.06 -8.90 -12.75
C ASP A 62 5.45 -8.86 -11.27
N LEU A 63 4.59 -9.36 -10.38
CA LEU A 63 4.89 -9.43 -8.95
C LEU A 63 6.07 -10.37 -8.68
N ASP A 64 6.11 -11.52 -9.34
CA ASP A 64 7.20 -12.49 -9.25
C ASP A 64 8.55 -11.87 -9.69
N ARG A 65 8.55 -11.12 -10.79
CA ARG A 65 9.71 -10.37 -11.26
C ARG A 65 10.16 -9.33 -10.22
N ARG A 66 9.22 -8.58 -9.65
CA ARG A 66 9.52 -7.56 -8.63
C ARG A 66 10.17 -8.17 -7.39
N ILE A 67 9.64 -9.28 -6.92
CA ILE A 67 10.20 -10.02 -5.79
C ILE A 67 11.61 -10.53 -6.12
N ALA A 68 11.78 -11.13 -7.30
CA ALA A 68 13.06 -11.68 -7.73
C ALA A 68 14.19 -10.63 -7.80
N VAL A 69 13.88 -9.41 -8.24
CA VAL A 69 14.86 -8.32 -8.28
C VAL A 69 15.37 -7.97 -6.88
N TYR A 70 14.49 -7.84 -5.89
CA TYR A 70 14.89 -7.57 -4.51
C TYR A 70 15.71 -8.73 -3.93
N GLN A 71 15.20 -9.97 -4.07
CA GLN A 71 15.82 -11.17 -3.52
C GLN A 71 17.25 -11.42 -4.03
N ARG A 72 17.52 -11.02 -5.28
CA ARG A 72 18.86 -11.18 -5.89
C ARG A 72 19.95 -10.41 -5.15
N TYR A 73 19.61 -9.30 -4.48
CA TYR A 73 20.56 -8.42 -3.79
C TYR A 73 20.36 -8.43 -2.26
N TYR A 74 19.44 -9.23 -1.77
CA TYR A 74 19.14 -9.34 -0.36
C TYR A 74 20.27 -10.08 0.39
N ASP A 75 20.81 -9.45 1.43
CA ASP A 75 21.94 -9.96 2.22
C ASP A 75 21.57 -10.37 3.67
N GLY A 76 20.28 -10.51 3.94
CA GLY A 76 19.78 -10.85 5.29
C GLY A 76 19.39 -9.62 6.12
N GLN A 77 19.53 -8.40 5.59
CA GLN A 77 19.14 -7.17 6.24
C GLN A 77 17.98 -6.48 5.50
N GLY A 78 17.07 -5.87 6.23
CA GLY A 78 15.83 -5.36 5.65
C GLY A 78 14.82 -6.48 5.40
N MET A 79 13.75 -6.18 4.69
CA MET A 79 12.67 -7.12 4.38
C MET A 79 11.91 -6.67 3.15
N LEU A 80 11.54 -7.59 2.28
CA LEU A 80 10.55 -7.31 1.24
C LEU A 80 9.15 -7.60 1.79
N ILE A 81 8.31 -6.59 1.76
CA ILE A 81 6.93 -6.67 2.22
C ILE A 81 6.02 -6.59 1.00
N VAL A 82 5.03 -7.46 0.88
CA VAL A 82 4.01 -7.38 -0.17
C VAL A 82 2.68 -7.04 0.48
N GLN A 83 2.16 -5.85 0.16
CA GLN A 83 0.91 -5.37 0.69
C GLN A 83 -0.28 -5.90 -0.10
N VAL A 84 -1.24 -6.46 0.60
CA VAL A 84 -2.47 -7.07 0.05
C VAL A 84 -3.67 -6.27 0.54
N ASN A 85 -4.42 -5.68 -0.38
CA ASN A 85 -5.69 -5.02 -0.08
C ASN A 85 -6.87 -6.02 -0.18
N VAL A 86 -8.08 -5.54 0.08
CA VAL A 86 -9.29 -6.39 0.04
C VAL A 86 -9.50 -7.07 -1.32
N ASN A 87 -9.23 -6.37 -2.42
CA ASN A 87 -9.42 -6.93 -3.76
C ASN A 87 -8.32 -7.96 -4.10
N ASP A 88 -7.07 -7.69 -3.73
CA ASP A 88 -5.98 -8.66 -3.87
C ASP A 88 -6.23 -9.92 -3.02
N ALA A 89 -6.69 -9.74 -1.76
CA ALA A 89 -7.07 -10.86 -0.89
C ALA A 89 -8.22 -11.68 -1.47
N TYR A 90 -9.26 -11.00 -1.98
CA TYR A 90 -10.41 -11.68 -2.62
C TYR A 90 -9.99 -12.48 -3.87
N ASN A 91 -9.00 -12.00 -4.61
CA ASN A 91 -8.46 -12.71 -5.78
C ASN A 91 -7.41 -13.79 -5.42
N GLY A 92 -7.14 -14.06 -4.15
CA GLY A 92 -6.23 -15.13 -3.71
C GLY A 92 -4.74 -14.79 -3.78
N VAL A 93 -4.40 -13.49 -3.81
CA VAL A 93 -2.98 -13.05 -3.86
C VAL A 93 -2.24 -13.42 -2.59
N SER A 94 -2.85 -13.26 -1.41
CA SER A 94 -2.23 -13.61 -0.13
C SER A 94 -1.88 -15.09 -0.03
N GLU A 95 -2.76 -15.96 -0.49
CA GLU A 95 -2.58 -17.41 -0.51
C GLU A 95 -1.48 -17.83 -1.52
N TYR A 96 -1.46 -17.20 -2.68
CA TYR A 96 -0.39 -17.42 -3.65
C TYR A 96 0.98 -17.04 -3.07
N LEU A 97 1.06 -15.89 -2.41
CA LEU A 97 2.30 -15.40 -1.78
C LEU A 97 2.76 -16.34 -0.66
N ALA A 98 1.84 -16.78 0.21
CA ALA A 98 2.14 -17.69 1.31
C ALA A 98 2.73 -19.01 0.80
N ARG A 99 2.09 -19.62 -0.20
CA ARG A 99 2.56 -20.89 -0.78
C ARG A 99 3.88 -20.78 -1.52
N LYS A 100 4.09 -19.69 -2.27
CA LYS A 100 5.25 -19.58 -3.17
C LYS A 100 6.48 -18.96 -2.50
N TYR A 101 6.26 -18.01 -1.61
CA TYR A 101 7.35 -17.18 -1.07
C TYR A 101 7.53 -17.29 0.44
N GLY A 102 6.61 -17.92 1.16
CA GLY A 102 6.65 -18.30 2.57
C GLY A 102 7.57 -17.50 3.49
N ASP A 103 8.81 -17.93 3.56
CA ASP A 103 9.87 -17.36 4.40
C ASP A 103 10.67 -16.22 3.75
N LYS A 104 10.45 -15.94 2.47
CA LYS A 104 11.24 -14.97 1.69
C LYS A 104 10.69 -13.55 1.70
N ILE A 105 9.44 -13.38 2.09
CA ILE A 105 8.75 -12.09 2.13
C ILE A 105 7.89 -11.98 3.40
N CYS A 106 7.50 -10.76 3.72
CA CYS A 106 6.43 -10.50 4.67
C CYS A 106 5.15 -10.13 3.91
N ILE A 107 4.02 -10.72 4.27
CA ILE A 107 2.72 -10.34 3.70
C ILE A 107 2.09 -9.30 4.63
N GLU A 108 1.82 -8.09 4.10
CA GLU A 108 1.16 -7.04 4.85
C GLU A 108 -0.33 -7.01 4.53
N ILE A 109 -1.15 -7.34 5.51
CA ILE A 109 -2.61 -7.19 5.43
C ILE A 109 -2.94 -5.70 5.59
N LYS A 110 -3.59 -5.12 4.59
CA LYS A 110 -3.95 -3.71 4.61
C LYS A 110 -5.39 -3.51 5.05
N TRP A 111 -5.57 -3.05 6.28
CA TRP A 111 -6.87 -2.60 6.78
C TRP A 111 -7.22 -1.20 6.30
N GLY A 112 -6.21 -0.32 6.17
CA GLY A 112 -6.45 1.04 5.72
C GLY A 112 -5.21 1.82 5.35
N GLN A 113 -5.41 3.08 5.04
CA GLN A 113 -4.37 4.04 4.69
C GLN A 113 -4.79 5.43 5.17
N GLY A 114 -3.84 6.32 5.43
CA GLY A 114 -4.06 7.60 6.07
C GLY A 114 -5.23 8.42 5.56
N ALA A 115 -5.28 8.67 4.27
CA ALA A 115 -6.34 9.46 3.66
C ALA A 115 -7.44 8.63 2.99
N LYS A 116 -7.63 7.40 3.40
CA LYS A 116 -8.65 6.48 2.85
C LYS A 116 -9.37 5.67 3.93
N PRO A 117 -9.83 6.26 5.04
CA PRO A 117 -10.55 5.52 6.06
C PRO A 117 -11.89 4.97 5.56
N ILE A 118 -12.48 5.58 4.55
CA ILE A 118 -13.74 5.17 3.90
C ILE A 118 -13.53 4.49 2.54
N GLY A 119 -12.29 4.11 2.20
CA GLY A 119 -11.92 3.57 0.90
C GLY A 119 -11.29 4.62 -0.02
N GLY A 120 -10.95 4.20 -1.23
CA GLY A 120 -10.34 5.05 -2.25
C GLY A 120 -11.13 5.06 -3.54
N GLU A 121 -10.98 6.10 -4.34
CA GLU A 121 -11.54 6.16 -5.68
C GLU A 121 -10.46 6.44 -6.73
N GLY A 122 -10.61 5.88 -7.92
CA GLY A 122 -9.75 6.11 -9.05
C GLY A 122 -10.54 6.30 -10.33
N ILE A 123 -9.97 7.06 -11.27
CA ILE A 123 -10.60 7.34 -12.56
C ILE A 123 -10.00 6.41 -13.62
N ILE A 124 -10.87 5.74 -14.38
CA ILE A 124 -10.52 4.90 -15.53
C ILE A 124 -11.18 5.49 -16.77
N ARG A 125 -10.37 5.82 -17.79
CA ARG A 125 -10.83 6.41 -19.05
C ARG A 125 -10.85 5.43 -20.22
N ASP A 126 -10.66 4.15 -19.94
CA ASP A 126 -10.68 3.06 -20.91
C ASP A 126 -11.76 2.06 -20.50
N ILE A 127 -12.71 1.80 -21.38
CA ILE A 127 -13.87 0.94 -21.06
C ILE A 127 -13.46 -0.53 -20.93
N GLU A 128 -12.52 -1.02 -21.73
CA GLU A 128 -12.07 -2.40 -21.67
C GLU A 128 -11.30 -2.65 -20.38
N TYR A 129 -10.49 -1.67 -19.94
CA TYR A 129 -9.84 -1.75 -18.65
C TYR A 129 -10.85 -1.64 -17.49
N ALA A 130 -11.90 -0.83 -17.62
CA ALA A 130 -12.98 -0.78 -16.62
C ALA A 130 -13.70 -2.13 -16.50
N ARG A 131 -14.05 -2.77 -17.62
CA ARG A 131 -14.67 -4.11 -17.65
C ARG A 131 -13.73 -5.17 -17.07
N PHE A 132 -12.44 -5.14 -17.42
CA PHE A 132 -11.44 -6.00 -16.81
C PHE A 132 -11.40 -5.82 -15.28
N MET A 133 -11.34 -4.58 -14.76
CA MET A 133 -11.34 -4.35 -13.33
C MET A 133 -12.63 -4.83 -12.66
N LYS A 134 -13.79 -4.67 -13.31
CA LYS A 134 -15.06 -5.23 -12.81
C LYS A 134 -15.01 -6.76 -12.71
N SER A 135 -14.43 -7.44 -13.69
CA SER A 135 -14.26 -8.90 -13.65
C SER A 135 -13.35 -9.37 -12.52
N ARG A 136 -12.55 -8.46 -11.95
CA ARG A 136 -11.69 -8.67 -10.76
C ARG A 136 -12.34 -8.17 -9.46
N SER A 137 -13.66 -8.09 -9.43
CA SER A 137 -14.44 -7.69 -8.26
C SER A 137 -14.23 -6.26 -7.76
N TYR A 138 -13.69 -5.38 -8.62
CA TYR A 138 -13.69 -3.95 -8.32
C TYR A 138 -15.06 -3.34 -8.58
N CYS A 139 -15.49 -2.45 -7.71
CA CYS A 139 -16.72 -1.69 -7.92
C CYS A 139 -16.48 -0.54 -8.89
N LEU A 140 -17.20 -0.54 -10.03
CA LEU A 140 -17.13 0.49 -11.07
C LEU A 140 -18.46 1.25 -11.15
N ARG A 141 -18.39 2.57 -11.35
CA ARG A 141 -19.55 3.44 -11.58
C ARG A 141 -19.23 4.48 -12.66
N PRO A 142 -20.09 4.70 -13.68
CA PRO A 142 -21.24 3.83 -14.00
C PRO A 142 -20.81 2.40 -14.35
N ASP A 143 -21.75 1.49 -14.49
CA ASP A 143 -21.46 0.07 -14.80
C ASP A 143 -20.93 -0.06 -16.24
N PRO A 144 -19.68 -0.54 -16.47
CA PRO A 144 -19.13 -0.63 -17.82
C PRO A 144 -19.72 -1.77 -18.67
N ASP A 145 -20.53 -2.67 -18.09
CA ASP A 145 -21.20 -3.75 -18.84
C ASP A 145 -22.64 -3.40 -19.22
N ASP A 146 -23.15 -2.26 -18.73
CA ASP A 146 -24.46 -1.75 -19.10
C ASP A 146 -24.45 -1.24 -20.55
N PRO A 147 -25.32 -1.75 -21.46
CA PRO A 147 -25.35 -1.33 -22.85
C PRO A 147 -25.59 0.17 -23.05
N ASP A 148 -26.42 0.80 -22.23
CA ASP A 148 -26.70 2.24 -22.31
C ASP A 148 -25.47 3.06 -21.91
N VAL A 149 -24.69 2.58 -20.92
CA VAL A 149 -23.43 3.19 -20.51
C VAL A 149 -22.35 3.03 -21.58
N GLN A 150 -22.29 1.88 -22.27
CA GLN A 150 -21.37 1.66 -23.38
C GLN A 150 -21.65 2.60 -24.53
N GLU A 151 -22.92 2.79 -24.90
CA GLU A 151 -23.31 3.75 -25.93
C GLU A 151 -23.02 5.20 -25.50
N ALA A 152 -23.31 5.56 -24.24
CA ALA A 152 -22.99 6.87 -23.69
C ALA A 152 -21.48 7.14 -23.67
N PHE A 153 -20.66 6.13 -23.41
CA PHE A 153 -19.19 6.23 -23.48
C PHE A 153 -18.73 6.43 -24.93
N ARG A 154 -19.28 5.66 -25.89
CA ARG A 154 -18.96 5.79 -27.31
C ARG A 154 -19.34 7.16 -27.89
N THR A 155 -20.41 7.78 -27.40
CA THR A 155 -20.89 9.10 -27.83
C THR A 155 -20.30 10.27 -27.04
N GLY A 156 -19.45 10.01 -26.03
CA GLY A 156 -18.79 11.03 -25.22
C GLY A 156 -19.64 11.63 -24.11
N HIS A 157 -20.84 11.08 -23.83
CA HIS A 157 -21.66 11.48 -22.68
C HIS A 157 -21.14 10.89 -21.35
N VAL A 158 -20.43 9.78 -21.40
CA VAL A 158 -19.64 9.22 -20.30
C VAL A 158 -18.17 9.29 -20.69
N GLU A 159 -17.36 10.02 -19.94
CA GLU A 159 -15.95 10.23 -20.24
C GLU A 159 -15.02 9.33 -19.42
N TYR A 160 -15.50 8.79 -18.30
CA TYR A 160 -14.72 7.97 -17.39
C TYR A 160 -15.60 7.11 -16.47
N PHE A 161 -14.96 6.10 -15.89
CA PHE A 161 -15.54 5.25 -14.86
C PHE A 161 -14.82 5.54 -13.53
N LYS A 162 -15.57 5.64 -12.44
CA LYS A 162 -15.00 5.64 -11.11
C LYS A 162 -14.82 4.22 -10.60
N ARG A 163 -13.60 3.87 -10.23
CA ARG A 163 -13.27 2.63 -9.53
C ARG A 163 -13.19 2.90 -8.05
N TYR A 164 -13.95 2.18 -7.27
CA TYR A 164 -13.91 2.24 -5.82
C TYR A 164 -13.12 1.06 -5.28
N THR A 165 -12.23 1.33 -4.31
CA THR A 165 -11.51 0.32 -3.56
C THR A 165 -12.23 0.10 -2.24
N GLY A 166 -12.59 -1.14 -1.94
CA GLY A 166 -13.22 -1.49 -0.67
C GLY A 166 -12.31 -1.28 0.52
N LEU A 167 -12.90 -1.32 1.70
CA LEU A 167 -12.18 -1.37 2.98
C LEU A 167 -11.88 -2.82 3.31
N THR A 168 -10.68 -3.08 3.79
CA THR A 168 -10.33 -4.38 4.37
C THR A 168 -10.70 -4.41 5.86
N TYR A 169 -10.98 -3.24 6.45
CA TYR A 169 -11.40 -3.14 7.83
C TYR A 169 -12.75 -3.84 7.98
N PRO A 170 -12.84 -4.87 8.82
CA PRO A 170 -14.08 -5.61 8.98
C PRO A 170 -15.15 -4.72 9.59
N SER A 171 -16.31 -4.68 8.98
CA SER A 171 -17.50 -4.04 9.55
C SER A 171 -18.21 -5.03 10.47
N LEU A 172 -17.53 -5.41 11.55
CA LEU A 172 -18.08 -6.32 12.53
C LEU A 172 -18.53 -5.56 13.78
N ASP A 173 -19.54 -6.08 14.44
CA ASP A 173 -20.21 -5.38 15.55
C ASP A 173 -19.35 -5.31 16.80
N THR A 174 -18.43 -6.25 17.00
CA THR A 174 -17.61 -6.33 18.20
C THR A 174 -16.11 -6.48 17.92
N CYS A 175 -15.29 -5.99 18.85
CA CYS A 175 -13.83 -6.17 18.78
C CYS A 175 -13.42 -7.66 18.76
N GLU A 176 -14.15 -8.51 19.45
CA GLU A 176 -13.84 -9.95 19.55
C GLU A 176 -14.11 -10.66 18.22
N GLU A 177 -15.17 -10.29 17.50
CA GLU A 177 -15.44 -10.80 16.14
C GLU A 177 -14.34 -10.41 15.16
N VAL A 178 -13.93 -9.13 15.17
CA VAL A 178 -12.80 -8.63 14.35
C VAL A 178 -11.53 -9.42 14.62
N LEU A 179 -11.19 -9.63 15.90
CA LEU A 179 -10.00 -10.40 16.29
C LEU A 179 -10.11 -11.87 15.85
N SER A 180 -11.27 -12.48 16.00
CA SER A 180 -11.52 -13.87 15.62
C SER A 180 -11.38 -14.09 14.12
N GLU A 181 -11.94 -13.19 13.31
CA GLU A 181 -11.83 -13.23 11.84
C GLU A 181 -10.39 -13.05 11.39
N LEU A 182 -9.69 -12.03 11.90
CA LEU A 182 -8.29 -11.82 11.58
C LEU A 182 -7.42 -12.99 12.03
N ALA A 183 -7.65 -13.55 13.22
CA ALA A 183 -6.96 -14.72 13.71
C ALA A 183 -7.17 -15.95 12.81
N SER A 184 -8.37 -16.11 12.26
CA SER A 184 -8.65 -17.18 11.27
C SER A 184 -7.82 -16.99 10.01
N LYS A 185 -7.77 -15.76 9.48
CA LYS A 185 -6.98 -15.45 8.28
C LYS A 185 -5.47 -15.61 8.52
N VAL A 186 -4.97 -15.17 9.67
CA VAL A 186 -3.57 -15.34 10.05
C VAL A 186 -3.19 -16.82 10.12
N ARG A 187 -4.03 -17.66 10.74
CA ARG A 187 -3.79 -19.12 10.77
C ARG A 187 -3.77 -19.71 9.36
N GLU A 188 -4.78 -19.40 8.55
CA GLU A 188 -4.84 -19.85 7.16
C GLU A 188 -3.55 -19.56 6.38
N LEU A 189 -3.06 -18.30 6.46
CA LEU A 189 -1.85 -17.91 5.74
C LEU A 189 -0.60 -18.60 6.29
N ARG A 190 -0.50 -18.78 7.62
CA ARG A 190 0.61 -19.52 8.24
C ARG A 190 0.59 -21.00 7.86
N ASP A 191 -0.58 -21.63 7.84
CA ASP A 191 -0.75 -23.05 7.42
C ASP A 191 -0.37 -23.22 5.94
N GLN A 192 -0.53 -22.20 5.11
CA GLN A 192 -0.10 -22.17 3.72
C GLN A 192 1.38 -21.80 3.52
N GLY A 193 2.12 -21.51 4.60
CA GLY A 193 3.57 -21.30 4.58
C GLY A 193 4.06 -19.88 4.87
N ALA A 194 3.17 -18.91 5.12
CA ALA A 194 3.61 -17.56 5.48
C ALA A 194 4.30 -17.57 6.86
N SER A 195 5.59 -17.27 6.90
CA SER A 195 6.37 -17.18 8.14
C SER A 195 6.32 -15.78 8.76
N SER A 196 6.09 -14.74 7.98
CA SER A 196 6.11 -13.34 8.40
C SER A 196 4.88 -12.58 7.90
N LEU A 197 4.17 -11.96 8.82
CA LEU A 197 2.96 -11.17 8.53
C LEU A 197 3.08 -9.78 9.17
N ALA A 198 2.62 -8.76 8.47
CA ALA A 198 2.50 -7.40 8.97
C ALA A 198 1.06 -6.89 8.80
N LEU A 199 0.71 -5.88 9.58
CA LEU A 199 -0.59 -5.22 9.49
C LEU A 199 -0.40 -3.74 9.19
N LYS A 200 -1.27 -3.17 8.36
CA LYS A 200 -1.31 -1.73 8.13
C LYS A 200 -2.69 -1.17 8.39
N THR A 201 -2.77 -0.12 9.21
CA THR A 201 -4.00 0.63 9.47
C THR A 201 -3.90 2.07 8.96
N GLY A 202 -5.03 2.76 8.93
CA GLY A 202 -5.16 4.14 8.48
C GLY A 202 -5.54 5.11 9.59
N SER A 203 -5.96 6.30 9.19
CA SER A 203 -6.39 7.37 10.11
C SER A 203 -7.86 7.23 10.52
N PHE A 204 -8.24 6.05 10.97
CA PHE A 204 -9.55 5.77 11.57
C PHE A 204 -9.72 6.44 12.94
N GLY A 205 -10.78 6.09 13.64
CA GLY A 205 -11.01 6.55 15.02
C GLY A 205 -9.99 6.00 16.02
N MET A 206 -10.04 6.55 17.24
CA MET A 206 -9.11 6.14 18.31
C MET A 206 -9.36 4.71 18.80
N ALA A 207 -10.62 4.26 18.80
CA ALA A 207 -10.98 2.88 19.16
C ALA A 207 -10.39 1.90 18.13
N ASP A 208 -10.47 2.24 16.84
CA ASP A 208 -9.91 1.42 15.75
C ASP A 208 -8.40 1.33 15.84
N LEU A 209 -7.72 2.41 16.20
CA LEU A 209 -6.28 2.41 16.45
C LEU A 209 -5.91 1.49 17.61
N ALA A 210 -6.64 1.56 18.71
CA ALA A 210 -6.41 0.69 19.88
C ALA A 210 -6.63 -0.79 19.50
N LEU A 211 -7.69 -1.08 18.74
CA LEU A 211 -7.98 -2.42 18.24
C LEU A 211 -6.88 -2.92 17.31
N ALA A 212 -6.37 -2.10 16.38
CA ALA A 212 -5.28 -2.48 15.49
C ALA A 212 -3.99 -2.84 16.24
N ILE A 213 -3.63 -2.04 17.27
CA ILE A 213 -2.47 -2.31 18.13
C ILE A 213 -2.68 -3.60 18.92
N ARG A 214 -3.89 -3.82 19.47
CA ARG A 214 -4.25 -5.06 20.17
C ARG A 214 -4.15 -6.26 19.23
N ALA A 215 -4.80 -6.19 18.07
CA ALA A 215 -4.83 -7.26 17.10
C ALA A 215 -3.44 -7.65 16.60
N ALA A 216 -2.63 -6.67 16.20
CA ALA A 216 -1.28 -6.93 15.72
C ALA A 216 -0.38 -7.54 16.81
N SER A 217 -0.57 -7.13 18.08
CA SER A 217 0.22 -7.66 19.19
C SER A 217 -0.23 -9.06 19.63
N GLU A 218 -1.54 -9.36 19.63
CA GLU A 218 -2.08 -10.66 20.06
C GLU A 218 -1.93 -11.76 19.01
N LEU A 219 -1.86 -11.36 17.74
CA LEU A 219 -1.73 -12.29 16.62
C LEU A 219 -0.29 -12.41 16.09
N ASP A 220 0.66 -11.86 16.84
CA ASP A 220 2.09 -12.01 16.58
C ASP A 220 2.49 -11.54 15.16
N PHE A 221 2.07 -10.33 14.81
CA PHE A 221 2.54 -9.66 13.61
C PHE A 221 3.95 -9.09 13.83
N GLU A 222 4.78 -9.11 12.79
CA GLU A 222 6.14 -8.55 12.82
C GLU A 222 6.11 -7.03 13.04
N MET A 223 5.13 -6.35 12.46
CA MET A 223 5.03 -4.90 12.47
C MET A 223 3.58 -4.45 12.25
N LEU A 224 3.20 -3.35 12.92
CA LEU A 224 2.01 -2.57 12.59
C LEU A 224 2.42 -1.23 11.98
N THR A 225 2.06 -1.00 10.73
CA THR A 225 2.20 0.32 10.11
C THR A 225 0.95 1.17 10.38
N ILE A 226 1.14 2.34 11.00
CA ILE A 226 0.08 3.31 11.30
C ILE A 226 0.25 4.51 10.36
N ASP A 227 -0.71 4.73 9.47
CA ASP A 227 -0.63 5.77 8.43
C ASP A 227 -1.62 6.90 8.75
N GLY A 228 -1.12 8.07 9.15
CA GLY A 228 -1.93 9.24 9.46
C GLY A 228 -2.49 9.94 8.22
N SER A 229 -3.36 10.92 8.39
CA SER A 229 -4.07 11.61 7.29
C SER A 229 -3.17 12.21 6.22
N GLY A 230 -1.93 12.60 6.57
CA GLY A 230 -0.91 13.04 5.60
C GLY A 230 -0.38 11.93 4.68
N GLY A 231 -0.72 10.66 4.92
CA GLY A 231 -0.39 9.49 4.10
C GLY A 231 -1.33 9.28 2.92
N GLY A 232 -1.87 10.34 2.36
CA GLY A 232 -2.79 10.31 1.24
C GLY A 232 -2.14 9.92 -0.08
N THR A 233 -2.98 9.57 -1.03
CA THR A 233 -2.63 9.29 -2.42
C THR A 233 -3.55 10.04 -3.35
N GLY A 234 -3.23 10.09 -4.66
CA GLY A 234 -4.09 10.67 -5.68
C GLY A 234 -5.45 9.98 -5.85
N MET A 235 -5.68 8.87 -5.15
CA MET A 235 -6.95 8.15 -5.12
C MET A 235 -7.75 8.38 -3.82
N SER A 236 -7.30 9.29 -2.97
CA SER A 236 -8.01 9.65 -1.74
C SER A 236 -9.05 10.73 -2.04
N PRO A 237 -10.28 10.60 -1.52
CA PRO A 237 -11.27 11.66 -1.62
C PRO A 237 -10.76 12.95 -0.96
N ASN A 238 -11.00 14.11 -1.57
CA ASN A 238 -10.50 15.40 -1.07
C ASN A 238 -10.97 15.69 0.36
N ASP A 239 -12.25 15.43 0.64
CA ASP A 239 -12.84 15.68 1.96
C ASP A 239 -12.15 14.84 3.06
N VAL A 240 -11.68 13.64 2.71
CA VAL A 240 -10.93 12.79 3.66
C VAL A 240 -9.53 13.32 3.89
N LEU A 241 -8.88 13.82 2.84
CA LEU A 241 -7.55 14.43 2.95
C LEU A 241 -7.58 15.68 3.83
N ASP A 242 -8.59 16.50 3.67
CA ASP A 242 -8.64 17.84 4.24
C ASP A 242 -9.37 17.88 5.59
N THR A 243 -10.36 16.99 5.81
CA THR A 243 -11.33 17.19 6.90
C THR A 243 -11.51 15.97 7.82
N TRP A 244 -11.56 14.76 7.27
CA TRP A 244 -12.03 13.59 8.03
C TRP A 244 -10.92 12.67 8.57
N GLY A 245 -9.70 12.81 8.09
CA GLY A 245 -8.58 12.00 8.55
C GLY A 245 -8.05 12.50 9.88
N VAL A 246 -7.70 11.58 10.78
CA VAL A 246 -7.03 11.96 12.04
C VAL A 246 -5.62 12.47 11.72
N PRO A 247 -5.23 13.68 12.17
CA PRO A 247 -3.90 14.22 11.98
C PRO A 247 -2.80 13.28 12.45
N SER A 248 -1.76 13.09 11.63
CA SER A 248 -0.68 12.13 11.91
C SER A 248 -0.07 12.29 13.32
N LEU A 249 0.16 13.53 13.76
CA LEU A 249 0.76 13.79 15.06
C LEU A 249 -0.12 13.27 16.23
N LEU A 250 -1.44 13.51 16.14
CA LEU A 250 -2.38 13.05 17.17
C LEU A 250 -2.49 11.52 17.15
N LEU A 251 -2.60 10.94 15.96
CA LEU A 251 -2.68 9.49 15.78
C LEU A 251 -1.45 8.79 16.36
N HIS A 252 -0.25 9.31 16.07
CA HIS A 252 1.01 8.73 16.56
C HIS A 252 1.17 8.89 18.09
N ALA A 253 0.78 10.03 18.65
CA ALA A 253 0.79 10.23 20.11
C ALA A 253 -0.15 9.22 20.79
N LYS A 254 -1.35 9.00 20.25
CA LYS A 254 -2.30 8.02 20.78
C LYS A 254 -1.83 6.58 20.58
N ALA A 255 -1.11 6.29 19.51
CA ALA A 255 -0.48 4.98 19.34
C ALA A 255 0.52 4.70 20.47
N TYR A 256 1.32 5.69 20.87
CA TYR A 256 2.19 5.58 22.03
C TYR A 256 1.39 5.30 23.32
N ASP A 257 0.33 6.09 23.60
CA ASP A 257 -0.51 5.91 24.79
C ASP A 257 -1.06 4.48 24.90
N TYR A 258 -1.59 3.94 23.78
CA TYR A 258 -2.16 2.58 23.76
C TYR A 258 -1.10 1.48 23.86
N ALA A 259 0.06 1.67 23.23
CA ALA A 259 1.19 0.75 23.36
C ALA A 259 1.71 0.73 24.82
N ALA A 260 1.87 1.90 25.45
CA ALA A 260 2.28 2.03 26.83
C ALA A 260 1.26 1.40 27.80
N LEU A 261 -0.04 1.59 27.56
CA LEU A 261 -1.10 0.97 28.36
C LEU A 261 -1.04 -0.57 28.29
N ARG A 262 -0.81 -1.14 27.10
CA ARG A 262 -0.63 -2.59 26.95
C ARG A 262 0.61 -3.08 27.71
N ALA A 263 1.73 -2.39 27.53
CA ALA A 263 2.99 -2.74 28.19
C ALA A 263 2.87 -2.67 29.73
N SER A 264 2.19 -1.65 30.27
CA SER A 264 1.94 -1.51 31.71
C SER A 264 1.05 -2.63 32.28
N ALA A 265 0.19 -3.22 31.44
CA ALA A 265 -0.60 -4.41 31.76
C ALA A 265 0.17 -5.72 31.60
N GLY A 266 1.48 -5.69 31.35
CA GLY A 266 2.32 -6.87 31.15
C GLY A 266 2.08 -7.62 29.83
N LYS A 267 1.43 -6.97 28.85
CA LYS A 267 1.12 -7.57 27.54
C LYS A 267 2.17 -7.19 26.51
N SER A 268 2.40 -8.08 25.54
CA SER A 268 3.27 -7.80 24.39
C SER A 268 2.78 -6.60 23.58
N VAL A 269 3.70 -5.87 22.98
CA VAL A 269 3.43 -4.78 22.05
C VAL A 269 4.18 -5.06 20.75
N VAL A 270 3.46 -5.06 19.65
CA VAL A 270 4.02 -5.19 18.31
C VAL A 270 4.94 -3.99 17.99
N ASP A 271 5.98 -4.20 17.20
CA ASP A 271 6.80 -3.10 16.67
C ASP A 271 5.95 -2.18 15.80
N LEU A 272 6.00 -0.87 16.06
CA LEU A 272 5.23 0.13 15.33
C LEU A 272 6.09 0.81 14.27
N ALA A 273 5.53 0.97 13.08
CA ALA A 273 6.03 1.87 12.07
C ALA A 273 4.99 2.98 11.82
N ILE A 274 5.43 4.24 11.80
CA ILE A 274 4.50 5.35 11.62
C ILE A 274 4.74 6.09 10.32
N GLY A 275 3.65 6.42 9.61
CA GLY A 275 3.63 7.15 8.35
C GLY A 275 2.62 8.29 8.37
N GLY A 276 2.59 9.04 7.27
CA GLY A 276 1.64 10.13 7.12
C GLY A 276 2.31 11.51 7.05
N GLY A 277 2.80 11.88 5.85
CA GLY A 277 3.34 13.22 5.59
C GLY A 277 4.77 13.46 6.08
N LEU A 278 5.49 12.41 6.50
CA LEU A 278 6.88 12.51 6.95
C LEU A 278 7.83 12.43 5.75
N ALA A 279 8.78 13.38 5.66
CA ALA A 279 9.72 13.47 4.54
C ALA A 279 11.09 14.02 4.91
N ARG A 280 11.24 14.71 6.04
CA ARG A 280 12.46 15.39 6.45
C ARG A 280 13.16 14.68 7.61
N PRO A 281 14.50 14.67 7.68
CA PRO A 281 15.24 14.04 8.78
C PRO A 281 14.77 14.46 10.17
N SER A 282 14.48 15.76 10.36
CA SER A 282 13.96 16.27 11.64
C SER A 282 12.59 15.73 12.00
N GLN A 283 11.72 15.45 11.01
CA GLN A 283 10.42 14.83 11.23
C GLN A 283 10.59 13.36 11.63
N VAL A 284 11.49 12.64 10.96
CA VAL A 284 11.84 11.25 11.29
C VAL A 284 12.32 11.15 12.73
N PHE A 285 13.28 11.98 13.12
CA PHE A 285 13.80 12.00 14.49
C PHE A 285 12.68 12.26 15.52
N LYS A 286 11.86 13.28 15.28
CA LYS A 286 10.73 13.61 16.19
C LYS A 286 9.70 12.49 16.26
N ALA A 287 9.42 11.82 15.15
CA ALA A 287 8.48 10.71 15.10
C ALA A 287 8.96 9.51 15.90
N LEU A 288 10.25 9.16 15.78
CA LEU A 288 10.86 8.10 16.57
C LEU A 288 10.89 8.47 18.07
N ALA A 289 11.28 9.72 18.40
CA ALA A 289 11.33 10.19 19.78
C ALA A 289 9.94 10.20 20.44
N LEU A 290 8.89 10.62 19.71
CA LEU A 290 7.51 10.64 20.21
C LEU A 290 7.02 9.21 20.53
N GLY A 291 7.42 8.23 19.77
CA GLY A 291 6.91 6.86 19.88
C GLY A 291 7.84 5.88 20.63
N ALA A 292 9.03 6.30 21.07
CA ALA A 292 9.95 5.40 21.76
C ALA A 292 9.38 4.89 23.10
N PRO A 293 9.55 3.60 23.46
CA PRO A 293 10.36 2.60 22.75
C PRO A 293 9.60 1.76 21.71
N TYR A 294 8.32 2.04 21.43
CA TYR A 294 7.45 1.18 20.62
C TYR A 294 7.58 1.43 19.12
N VAL A 295 7.77 2.69 18.72
CA VAL A 295 7.99 3.03 17.31
C VAL A 295 9.44 2.72 16.93
N LYS A 296 9.59 1.78 15.99
CA LYS A 296 10.89 1.30 15.52
C LYS A 296 11.28 1.88 14.15
N ALA A 297 10.29 2.33 13.38
CA ALA A 297 10.54 2.83 12.04
C ALA A 297 9.55 3.93 11.61
N VAL A 298 9.98 4.69 10.61
CA VAL A 298 9.15 5.67 9.90
C VAL A 298 8.89 5.17 8.48
N CYS A 299 7.62 5.06 8.12
CA CYS A 299 7.19 4.65 6.80
C CYS A 299 7.05 5.86 5.87
N MET A 300 7.87 5.92 4.81
CA MET A 300 7.87 6.99 3.82
C MET A 300 7.86 6.41 2.41
N SER A 301 6.99 6.94 1.53
CA SER A 301 6.92 6.51 0.12
C SER A 301 7.44 7.60 -0.81
N ARG A 302 6.75 8.75 -0.87
CA ARG A 302 7.01 9.81 -1.84
C ARG A 302 8.39 10.43 -1.71
N ALA A 303 8.96 10.52 -0.50
CA ALA A 303 10.30 11.04 -0.30
C ALA A 303 11.37 10.21 -1.04
N PHE A 304 11.23 8.88 -1.03
CA PHE A 304 12.12 7.98 -1.77
C PHE A 304 11.87 7.98 -3.28
N MET A 305 10.70 8.43 -3.73
CA MET A 305 10.37 8.53 -5.17
C MET A 305 10.87 9.83 -5.83
N ILE A 306 11.35 10.82 -5.08
CA ILE A 306 11.79 12.10 -5.63
C ILE A 306 12.81 11.94 -6.77
N PRO A 307 13.87 11.12 -6.65
CA PRO A 307 14.83 10.94 -7.74
C PRO A 307 14.19 10.36 -9.01
N ALA A 308 13.22 9.44 -8.86
CA ALA A 308 12.51 8.85 -9.99
C ALA A 308 11.61 9.87 -10.71
N PHE A 309 10.90 10.72 -9.96
CA PHE A 309 10.11 11.81 -10.54
C PHE A 309 10.99 12.82 -11.26
N LEU A 310 12.13 13.19 -10.67
CA LEU A 310 13.11 14.09 -11.32
C LEU A 310 13.63 13.48 -12.62
N GLY A 311 13.98 12.17 -12.60
CA GLY A 311 14.42 11.46 -13.80
C GLY A 311 13.38 11.47 -14.92
N CYS A 312 12.10 11.22 -14.59
CA CYS A 312 11.00 11.32 -15.55
C CYS A 312 10.86 12.75 -16.09
N ASN A 313 10.97 13.77 -15.22
CA ASN A 313 10.84 15.16 -15.64
C ASN A 313 12.00 15.58 -16.55
N ILE A 314 13.23 15.22 -16.22
CA ILE A 314 14.41 15.49 -17.07
C ILE A 314 14.26 14.79 -18.42
N GLU A 315 13.86 13.51 -18.45
CA GLU A 315 13.65 12.77 -19.70
C GLU A 315 12.61 13.45 -20.60
N GLY A 316 11.46 13.85 -20.05
CA GLY A 316 10.44 14.53 -20.83
C GLY A 316 10.81 15.97 -21.23
N ALA A 317 11.74 16.65 -20.52
CA ALA A 317 12.29 17.93 -20.92
C ALA A 317 13.24 17.76 -22.11
N LEU A 318 14.16 16.78 -22.03
CA LEU A 318 15.15 16.52 -23.07
C LEU A 318 14.57 15.82 -24.32
N HIS A 319 13.47 15.08 -24.16
CA HIS A 319 12.86 14.25 -25.17
C HIS A 319 11.33 14.51 -25.26
N PRO A 320 10.92 15.63 -25.88
CA PRO A 320 9.51 16.00 -25.99
C PRO A 320 8.61 14.91 -26.59
N GLU A 321 9.14 14.12 -27.52
CA GLU A 321 8.46 12.99 -28.15
C GLU A 321 8.13 11.83 -27.20
N ARG A 322 8.79 11.79 -26.04
CA ARG A 322 8.58 10.77 -25.00
C ARG A 322 7.64 11.19 -23.89
N ARG A 323 7.17 12.45 -23.88
CA ARG A 323 6.33 13.01 -22.79
C ARG A 323 5.08 12.20 -22.50
N ALA A 324 4.49 11.60 -23.54
CA ALA A 324 3.31 10.73 -23.36
C ALA A 324 3.63 9.44 -22.59
N ALA A 325 4.88 8.97 -22.63
CA ALA A 325 5.33 7.77 -21.94
C ALA A 325 5.93 8.05 -20.55
N VAL A 326 6.17 9.32 -20.20
CA VAL A 326 6.65 9.74 -18.88
C VAL A 326 5.56 10.47 -18.12
N ASN A 327 5.32 10.05 -16.91
CA ASN A 327 4.30 10.64 -16.06
C ASN A 327 4.77 12.03 -15.57
N GLY A 328 4.29 13.09 -16.19
CA GLY A 328 4.60 14.46 -15.83
C GLY A 328 3.50 15.42 -16.24
N ALA A 329 3.37 16.54 -15.54
CA ALA A 329 2.40 17.60 -15.86
C ALA A 329 3.02 18.65 -16.79
N TRP A 330 3.49 18.21 -17.94
CA TRP A 330 4.26 19.03 -18.90
C TRP A 330 3.52 20.30 -19.33
N ASP A 331 2.20 20.19 -19.57
CA ASP A 331 1.35 21.30 -19.97
C ASP A 331 1.21 22.40 -18.91
N LYS A 332 1.60 22.09 -17.67
CA LYS A 332 1.55 23.02 -16.53
C LYS A 332 2.89 23.66 -16.22
N LEU A 333 3.96 23.26 -16.90
CA LEU A 333 5.28 23.83 -16.69
C LEU A 333 5.41 25.19 -17.41
N PRO A 334 6.07 26.18 -16.81
CA PRO A 334 6.39 27.42 -17.48
C PRO A 334 7.20 27.17 -18.76
N LYS A 335 6.93 27.92 -19.82
CA LYS A 335 7.70 27.84 -21.08
C LYS A 335 9.21 27.90 -20.84
N SER A 336 9.66 28.76 -19.93
CA SER A 336 11.07 28.89 -19.56
C SER A 336 11.74 27.63 -19.04
N VAL A 337 10.95 26.63 -18.61
CA VAL A 337 11.46 25.32 -18.17
C VAL A 337 11.43 24.32 -19.33
N LEU A 338 10.63 24.58 -20.35
CA LEU A 338 10.48 23.71 -21.53
C LEU A 338 11.43 24.10 -22.67
N ASP A 339 12.00 25.30 -22.61
CA ASP A 339 12.89 25.89 -23.65
C ASP A 339 14.37 25.71 -23.28
N ILE A 340 14.71 24.92 -22.26
CA ILE A 340 16.07 24.51 -21.91
C ILE A 340 16.47 23.31 -22.76
#